data_19ce821c067e4896e71d60f406d583c8
#
_entry.id   19ce821c067e4896e71d60f406d583c8
#
_cell.length_a   1.000
_cell.length_b   1.000
_cell.length_c   1.000
_cell.angle_alpha   90.00
_cell.angle_beta   90.00
_cell.angle_gamma   90.00
#
_symmetry.space_group_name_H-M   'P 1'
#
loop_
_entity.id
_entity.type
_entity.pdbx_description
1 polymer ?
#
loop_
_entity_poly.entity_id
_entity_poly.type
_entity_poly.pdbx_seq_one_letter_code
_entity_poly.pdbx_strand_id
1 'polypeptide(L)'
;MKVLVPVNLRSLFPSRTLRNFASYITPELDPRMGECSFEELCGEVHHRMGLENNRRTMRAKFAANVASEKSPVLRVMPLFIKNIAMKAVFDAVGECKSCLCLSNLGNVQLPEAMAPYVRRMDFIIGVQAAAPHNCGVVTWNGTMYINCIRSIREPELEMYFYRVLRQLGLHVKVESNQR
;
A
#
# COMPACT_ATOMS: atom_id res chain seq x y z
N MET A 1 11.78 4.38 8.76
CA MET A 1 10.50 4.69 8.09
C MET A 1 9.99 3.43 7.42
N LYS A 2 8.70 3.10 7.57
CA LYS A 2 8.08 1.89 6.98
C LYS A 2 6.92 2.29 6.10
N VAL A 3 6.85 1.73 4.90
CA VAL A 3 5.75 1.95 3.96
C VAL A 3 5.03 0.63 3.73
N LEU A 4 3.72 0.61 3.89
CA LEU A 4 2.90 -0.57 3.61
C LEU A 4 2.55 -0.56 2.11
N VAL A 5 2.96 -1.61 1.41
CA VAL A 5 2.66 -1.78 -0.02
C VAL A 5 1.83 -3.03 -0.22
N PRO A 6 0.54 -2.91 -0.60
CA PRO A 6 -0.29 -4.05 -0.94
C PRO A 6 0.21 -4.76 -2.20
N VAL A 7 0.19 -6.08 -2.17
CA VAL A 7 0.63 -6.95 -3.26
C VAL A 7 -0.50 -7.88 -3.67
N ASN A 8 -0.80 -7.91 -4.96
CA ASN A 8 -1.78 -8.85 -5.52
C ASN A 8 -1.20 -10.26 -5.56
N LEU A 9 -1.71 -11.15 -4.72
CA LEU A 9 -1.24 -12.53 -4.64
C LEU A 9 -1.56 -13.37 -5.88
N ARG A 10 -2.47 -12.92 -6.76
CA ARG A 10 -2.78 -13.62 -8.01
C ARG A 10 -1.59 -13.68 -8.97
N SER A 11 -0.66 -12.74 -8.86
CA SER A 11 0.60 -12.75 -9.62
C SER A 11 1.53 -13.88 -9.17
N LEU A 12 1.45 -14.29 -7.91
CA LEU A 12 2.30 -15.33 -7.31
C LEU A 12 1.61 -16.69 -7.23
N PHE A 13 0.29 -16.70 -7.02
CA PHE A 13 -0.50 -17.90 -6.84
C PHE A 13 -1.73 -17.90 -7.73
N PRO A 14 -1.92 -18.91 -8.61
CA PRO A 14 -3.10 -19.00 -9.44
C PRO A 14 -4.36 -19.10 -8.56
N SER A 15 -5.31 -18.23 -8.80
CA SER A 15 -6.58 -18.21 -8.08
C SER A 15 -7.71 -17.69 -8.97
N ARG A 16 -8.88 -18.33 -8.90
CA ARG A 16 -10.11 -17.91 -9.56
C ARG A 16 -11.05 -17.13 -8.63
N THR A 17 -10.64 -16.87 -7.40
CA THR A 17 -11.48 -16.12 -6.46
C THR A 17 -11.70 -14.69 -6.92
N LEU A 18 -12.94 -14.22 -6.84
CA LEU A 18 -13.30 -12.81 -7.04
C LEU A 18 -13.16 -11.97 -5.76
N ARG A 19 -12.90 -12.64 -4.61
CA ARG A 19 -12.66 -11.95 -3.33
C ARG A 19 -11.29 -11.31 -3.29
N ASN A 20 -11.08 -10.44 -2.31
CA ASN A 20 -9.77 -9.87 -2.05
C ASN A 20 -8.74 -10.98 -1.82
N PHE A 21 -7.72 -11.01 -2.67
CA PHE A 21 -6.60 -11.96 -2.58
C PHE A 21 -5.30 -11.16 -2.67
N ALA A 22 -5.07 -10.38 -1.63
CA ALA A 22 -3.90 -9.53 -1.50
C ALA A 22 -3.19 -9.80 -0.17
N SER A 23 -1.91 -9.52 -0.14
CA SER A 23 -1.08 -9.43 1.06
C SER A 23 -0.40 -8.07 1.05
N TYR A 24 0.55 -7.86 1.94
CA TYR A 24 1.34 -6.64 1.98
C TYR A 24 2.81 -6.94 2.27
N ILE A 25 3.65 -6.05 1.81
CA ILE A 25 5.06 -5.95 2.16
C ILE A 25 5.29 -4.62 2.86
N THR A 26 6.32 -4.55 3.68
CA THR A 26 6.63 -3.37 4.48
C THR A 26 8.10 -3.01 4.35
N PRO A 27 8.56 -2.53 3.17
CA PRO A 27 9.92 -2.06 3.02
C PRO A 27 10.20 -0.98 4.08
N GLU A 28 11.31 -1.16 4.77
CA GLU A 28 11.75 -0.28 5.84
C GLU A 28 13.05 0.39 5.46
N LEU A 29 13.12 1.69 5.72
CA LEU A 29 14.33 2.49 5.58
C LEU A 29 14.65 3.12 6.93
N ASP A 30 15.88 2.98 7.38
CA ASP A 30 16.37 3.63 8.60
C ASP A 30 17.07 4.95 8.23
N PRO A 31 16.47 6.12 8.53
CA PRO A 31 17.06 7.41 8.20
C PRO A 31 18.36 7.69 8.97
N ARG A 32 18.67 6.90 10.01
CA ARG A 32 19.89 7.03 10.80
C ARG A 32 21.12 6.42 10.12
N MET A 33 20.94 5.70 9.03
CA MET A 33 22.07 5.11 8.26
C MET A 33 22.86 6.15 7.45
N GLY A 34 22.47 7.41 7.50
CA GLY A 34 23.14 8.52 6.83
C GLY A 34 22.40 9.00 5.58
N GLU A 35 22.99 9.99 4.92
CA GLU A 35 22.45 10.50 3.66
C GLU A 35 22.73 9.51 2.53
N CYS A 36 21.73 9.27 1.71
CA CYS A 36 21.83 8.45 0.49
C CYS A 36 21.29 9.21 -0.70
N SER A 37 21.85 8.97 -1.87
CA SER A 37 21.32 9.49 -3.12
C SER A 37 19.95 8.89 -3.44
N PHE A 38 19.21 9.56 -4.33
CA PHE A 38 17.91 9.04 -4.78
C PHE A 38 18.03 7.68 -5.47
N GLU A 39 19.11 7.46 -6.21
CA GLU A 39 19.37 6.21 -6.92
C GLU A 39 19.66 5.06 -5.95
N GLU A 40 20.49 5.30 -4.93
CA GLU A 40 20.76 4.34 -3.86
C GLU A 40 19.49 3.99 -3.09
N LEU A 41 18.67 4.99 -2.78
CA LEU A 41 17.38 4.81 -2.13
C LEU A 41 16.45 3.91 -2.96
N CYS A 42 16.33 4.18 -4.26
CA CYS A 42 15.53 3.37 -5.17
C CYS A 42 16.06 1.92 -5.26
N GLY A 43 17.38 1.75 -5.31
CA GLY A 43 18.03 0.43 -5.31
C GLY A 43 17.72 -0.36 -4.05
N GLU A 44 17.85 0.26 -2.89
CA GLU A 44 17.58 -0.35 -1.59
C GLU A 44 16.09 -0.76 -1.46
N VAL A 45 15.16 0.14 -1.81
CA VAL A 45 13.73 -0.17 -1.80
C VAL A 45 13.41 -1.31 -2.75
N HIS A 46 13.95 -1.29 -3.97
CA HIS A 46 13.76 -2.35 -4.95
C HIS A 46 14.26 -3.71 -4.43
N HIS A 47 15.45 -3.74 -3.86
CA HIS A 47 16.03 -4.94 -3.27
C HIS A 47 15.15 -5.50 -2.13
N ARG A 48 14.76 -4.66 -1.18
CA ARG A 48 13.90 -5.06 -0.05
C ARG A 48 12.53 -5.56 -0.52
N MET A 49 11.93 -4.88 -1.49
CA MET A 49 10.69 -5.34 -2.10
C MET A 49 10.84 -6.73 -2.74
N GLY A 50 11.93 -6.98 -3.43
CA GLY A 50 12.24 -8.29 -4.02
C GLY A 50 12.39 -9.40 -2.98
N LEU A 51 13.05 -9.10 -1.86
CA LEU A 51 13.22 -10.05 -0.75
C LEU A 51 11.89 -10.41 -0.08
N GLU A 52 10.96 -9.48 0.05
CA GLU A 52 9.66 -9.73 0.65
C GLU A 52 8.62 -10.26 -0.35
N ASN A 53 8.64 -9.76 -1.58
CA ASN A 53 7.66 -10.09 -2.63
C ASN A 53 8.05 -11.35 -3.41
N ASN A 54 8.38 -12.41 -2.70
CA ASN A 54 8.65 -13.70 -3.32
C ASN A 54 7.65 -14.77 -2.84
N ARG A 55 7.48 -15.79 -3.67
CA ARG A 55 6.50 -16.85 -3.44
C ARG A 55 6.70 -17.59 -2.10
N ARG A 56 7.96 -17.78 -1.69
CA ARG A 56 8.28 -18.48 -0.44
C ARG A 56 7.87 -17.68 0.79
N THR A 57 8.25 -16.40 0.83
CA THR A 57 7.92 -15.48 1.94
C THR A 57 6.42 -15.25 2.03
N MET A 58 5.75 -15.00 0.88
CA MET A 58 4.31 -14.79 0.86
C MET A 58 3.54 -16.04 1.26
N ARG A 59 4.00 -17.23 0.85
CA ARG A 59 3.40 -18.48 1.28
C ARG A 59 3.53 -18.69 2.80
N ALA A 60 4.68 -18.36 3.38
CA ALA A 60 4.89 -18.47 4.83
C ALA A 60 3.98 -17.49 5.60
N LYS A 61 3.91 -16.22 5.18
CA LYS A 61 3.00 -15.21 5.77
C LYS A 61 1.53 -15.67 5.70
N PHE A 62 1.10 -16.16 4.54
CA PHE A 62 -0.27 -16.63 4.35
C PHE A 62 -0.56 -17.90 5.17
N ALA A 63 0.36 -18.86 5.20
CA ALA A 63 0.21 -20.07 6.00
C ALA A 63 0.10 -19.78 7.50
N ALA A 64 0.89 -18.83 8.00
CA ALA A 64 0.83 -18.39 9.40
C ALA A 64 -0.54 -17.77 9.74
N ASN A 65 -1.08 -16.91 8.87
CA ASN A 65 -2.40 -16.31 9.06
C ASN A 65 -3.50 -17.38 9.07
N VAL A 66 -3.47 -18.31 8.11
CA VAL A 66 -4.45 -19.41 8.04
C VAL A 66 -4.33 -20.35 9.24
N ALA A 67 -3.10 -20.64 9.70
CA ALA A 67 -2.89 -21.49 10.86
C ALA A 67 -3.46 -20.86 12.14
N SER A 68 -3.28 -19.56 12.32
CA SER A 68 -3.88 -18.85 13.45
C SER A 68 -5.41 -18.88 13.44
N GLU A 69 -6.05 -18.66 12.27
CA GLU A 69 -7.51 -18.74 12.14
C GLU A 69 -8.08 -20.16 12.30
N LYS A 70 -7.31 -21.18 11.92
CA LYS A 70 -7.68 -22.59 12.09
C LYS A 70 -7.47 -23.12 13.50
N SER A 71 -6.88 -22.34 14.39
CA SER A 71 -6.68 -22.73 15.79
C SER A 71 -8.01 -23.18 16.42
N PRO A 72 -8.08 -24.38 17.03
CA PRO A 72 -9.28 -24.88 17.70
C PRO A 72 -9.79 -23.90 18.75
N VAL A 73 -8.87 -23.25 19.47
CA VAL A 73 -9.20 -22.25 20.51
C VAL A 73 -9.97 -21.07 19.91
N LEU A 74 -9.51 -20.50 18.77
CA LEU A 74 -10.20 -19.41 18.10
C LEU A 74 -11.52 -19.83 17.45
N ARG A 75 -11.67 -21.10 17.09
CA ARG A 75 -12.92 -21.62 16.50
C ARG A 75 -14.04 -21.84 17.53
N VAL A 76 -13.70 -22.24 18.74
CA VAL A 76 -14.65 -22.51 19.83
C VAL A 76 -14.98 -21.22 20.61
N MET A 77 -14.12 -20.23 20.53
CA MET A 77 -14.27 -18.95 21.25
C MET A 77 -15.54 -18.20 20.83
N PRO A 78 -16.41 -17.78 21.78
CA PRO A 78 -17.55 -16.93 21.50
C PRO A 78 -17.15 -15.64 20.77
N LEU A 79 -17.99 -15.19 19.83
CA LEU A 79 -17.69 -14.08 18.91
C LEU A 79 -17.28 -12.79 19.63
N PHE A 80 -17.95 -12.47 20.75
CA PHE A 80 -17.65 -11.24 21.52
C PHE A 80 -16.24 -11.26 22.15
N ILE A 81 -15.80 -12.42 22.67
CA ILE A 81 -14.43 -12.60 23.20
C ILE A 81 -13.43 -12.56 22.07
N LYS A 82 -13.75 -13.25 20.97
CA LYS A 82 -12.90 -13.26 19.77
C LYS A 82 -12.67 -11.84 19.23
N ASN A 83 -13.71 -11.01 19.16
CA ASN A 83 -13.62 -9.64 18.68
C ASN A 83 -12.70 -8.79 19.58
N ILE A 84 -12.80 -8.93 20.89
CA ILE A 84 -11.94 -8.21 21.83
C ILE A 84 -10.47 -8.66 21.68
N ALA A 85 -10.24 -9.98 21.64
CA ALA A 85 -8.91 -10.53 21.49
C ALA A 85 -8.28 -10.14 20.15
N MET A 86 -9.03 -10.24 19.05
CA MET A 86 -8.55 -9.86 17.71
C MET A 86 -8.30 -8.35 17.61
N LYS A 87 -9.13 -7.52 18.26
CA LYS A 87 -8.88 -6.08 18.33
C LYS A 87 -7.60 -5.77 19.09
N ALA A 88 -7.37 -6.38 20.25
CA ALA A 88 -6.14 -6.19 21.01
C ALA A 88 -4.89 -6.62 20.22
N VAL A 89 -4.95 -7.74 19.49
CA VAL A 89 -3.87 -8.18 18.60
C VAL A 89 -3.67 -7.20 17.45
N PHE A 90 -4.76 -6.71 16.85
CA PHE A 90 -4.69 -5.74 15.77
C PHE A 90 -4.07 -4.41 16.24
N ASP A 91 -4.49 -3.89 17.40
CA ASP A 91 -3.97 -2.66 17.98
C ASP A 91 -2.48 -2.80 18.35
N ALA A 92 -2.06 -3.98 18.84
CA ALA A 92 -0.67 -4.23 19.24
C ALA A 92 0.28 -4.51 18.07
N VAL A 93 -0.20 -5.15 17.00
CA VAL A 93 0.65 -5.73 15.95
C VAL A 93 0.27 -5.22 14.55
N GLY A 94 -0.98 -4.81 14.33
CA GLY A 94 -1.54 -4.49 13.01
C GLY A 94 -1.14 -3.12 12.49
N GLU A 95 -1.62 -2.06 13.12
CA GLU A 95 -1.48 -0.69 12.59
C GLU A 95 -0.15 0.00 12.89
N CYS A 96 0.56 -0.41 13.94
CA CYS A 96 1.82 0.21 14.35
C CYS A 96 3.01 -0.03 13.40
N LYS A 97 2.79 -0.69 12.26
CA LYS A 97 3.88 -1.17 11.40
C LYS A 97 4.23 -0.26 10.24
N SER A 98 3.42 0.74 9.91
CA SER A 98 3.67 1.60 8.75
C SER A 98 3.31 3.05 9.00
N CYS A 99 4.10 3.96 8.42
CA CYS A 99 3.83 5.40 8.44
C CYS A 99 2.88 5.82 7.31
N LEU A 100 2.85 5.06 6.24
CA LEU A 100 2.15 5.35 5.00
C LEU A 100 1.70 4.05 4.33
N CYS A 101 0.53 4.04 3.74
CA CYS A 101 0.12 3.00 2.79
C CYS A 101 0.22 3.53 1.37
N LEU A 102 1.00 2.85 0.53
CA LEU A 102 1.16 3.16 -0.88
C LEU A 102 0.61 2.01 -1.72
N SER A 103 -0.51 2.21 -2.36
CA SER A 103 -1.13 1.23 -3.25
C SER A 103 -1.08 1.68 -4.69
N ASN A 104 -0.47 0.87 -5.55
CA ASN A 104 -0.36 1.14 -6.98
C ASN A 104 -1.11 0.08 -7.79
N LEU A 105 -2.13 0.49 -8.53
CA LEU A 105 -2.89 -0.37 -9.44
C LEU A 105 -2.16 -0.63 -10.76
N GLY A 106 -1.09 0.12 -11.03
CA GLY A 106 -0.38 0.05 -12.30
C GLY A 106 -1.12 0.71 -13.47
N ASN A 107 -0.81 0.26 -14.68
CA ASN A 107 -1.43 0.77 -15.90
C ASN A 107 -2.73 0.02 -16.17
N VAL A 108 -3.84 0.73 -16.06
CA VAL A 108 -5.18 0.17 -16.32
C VAL A 108 -5.44 0.18 -17.82
N GLN A 109 -5.92 -0.95 -18.33
CA GLN A 109 -6.35 -1.08 -19.72
C GLN A 109 -7.85 -1.32 -19.75
N LEU A 110 -8.58 -0.49 -20.47
CA LEU A 110 -10.01 -0.69 -20.71
C LEU A 110 -10.24 -1.29 -22.10
N PRO A 111 -11.35 -2.01 -22.28
CA PRO A 111 -11.79 -2.41 -23.62
C PRO A 111 -11.89 -1.20 -24.55
N GLU A 112 -11.53 -1.37 -25.82
CA GLU A 112 -11.52 -0.30 -26.84
C GLU A 112 -12.86 0.45 -26.92
N ALA A 113 -13.98 -0.26 -26.73
CA ALA A 113 -15.31 0.34 -26.73
C ALA A 113 -15.57 1.29 -25.55
N MET A 114 -14.81 1.19 -24.45
CA MET A 114 -14.98 2.00 -23.25
C MET A 114 -13.94 3.12 -23.14
N ALA A 115 -12.73 2.88 -23.63
CA ALA A 115 -11.60 3.79 -23.48
C ALA A 115 -11.90 5.24 -23.93
N PRO A 116 -12.60 5.51 -25.05
CA PRO A 116 -12.88 6.89 -25.51
C PRO A 116 -13.77 7.70 -24.56
N TYR A 117 -14.55 7.03 -23.72
CA TYR A 117 -15.49 7.67 -22.79
C TYR A 117 -14.87 7.98 -21.42
N VAL A 118 -13.67 7.45 -21.12
CA VAL A 118 -13.00 7.65 -19.84
C VAL A 118 -11.88 8.66 -19.99
N ARG A 119 -12.08 9.86 -19.43
CA ARG A 119 -11.09 10.95 -19.49
C ARG A 119 -10.05 10.88 -18.37
N ARG A 120 -10.45 10.36 -17.22
CA ARG A 120 -9.62 10.35 -16.01
C ARG A 120 -9.92 9.11 -15.17
N MET A 121 -8.92 8.62 -14.47
CA MET A 121 -9.06 7.62 -13.42
C MET A 121 -8.40 8.11 -12.14
N ASP A 122 -9.09 7.96 -11.03
CA ASP A 122 -8.56 8.21 -9.69
C ASP A 122 -8.67 6.93 -8.85
N PHE A 123 -7.64 6.66 -8.07
CA PHE A 123 -7.63 5.55 -7.13
C PHE A 123 -7.47 6.08 -5.72
N ILE A 124 -8.57 6.16 -5.00
CA ILE A 124 -8.64 6.71 -3.65
C ILE A 124 -8.78 5.56 -2.67
N ILE A 125 -7.83 5.44 -1.75
CA ILE A 125 -7.86 4.47 -0.65
C ILE A 125 -8.34 5.15 0.62
N GLY A 126 -8.91 4.36 1.55
CA GLY A 126 -9.42 4.88 2.82
C GLY A 126 -8.33 5.38 3.74
N VAL A 127 -8.71 6.20 4.71
CA VAL A 127 -7.84 6.66 5.79
C VAL A 127 -7.65 5.54 6.80
N GLN A 128 -6.43 5.37 7.31
CA GLN A 128 -6.13 4.45 8.40
C GLN A 128 -5.95 5.23 9.71
N ALA A 129 -6.39 4.66 10.83
CA ALA A 129 -6.32 5.35 12.12
C ALA A 129 -4.88 5.61 12.58
N ALA A 130 -3.96 4.69 12.29
CA ALA A 130 -2.56 4.78 12.72
C ALA A 130 -1.61 5.38 11.67
N ALA A 131 -2.04 5.50 10.40
CA ALA A 131 -1.26 6.11 9.32
C ALA A 131 -2.00 7.33 8.78
N PRO A 132 -1.55 8.56 9.12
CA PRO A 132 -2.23 9.78 8.70
C PRO A 132 -2.15 10.05 7.21
N HIS A 133 -1.23 9.41 6.50
CA HIS A 133 -1.02 9.56 5.07
C HIS A 133 -1.24 8.25 4.34
N ASN A 134 -1.98 8.29 3.24
CA ASN A 134 -2.16 7.19 2.33
C ASN A 134 -2.05 7.68 0.89
N CYS A 135 -1.59 6.82 0.00
CA CYS A 135 -1.36 7.16 -1.39
C CYS A 135 -1.88 6.07 -2.32
N GLY A 136 -2.81 6.44 -3.17
CA GLY A 136 -3.30 5.60 -4.26
C GLY A 136 -2.73 6.05 -5.59
N VAL A 137 -2.18 5.13 -6.38
CA VAL A 137 -1.58 5.41 -7.68
C VAL A 137 -2.26 4.59 -8.75
N VAL A 138 -2.55 5.21 -9.87
CA VAL A 138 -3.07 4.55 -11.07
C VAL A 138 -2.56 5.26 -12.32
N THR A 139 -2.23 4.51 -13.33
CA THR A 139 -1.85 5.05 -14.64
C THR A 139 -2.96 4.78 -15.64
N TRP A 140 -3.38 5.81 -16.35
CA TRP A 140 -4.37 5.74 -17.41
C TRP A 140 -3.96 6.63 -18.59
N ASN A 141 -3.98 6.07 -19.79
CA ASN A 141 -3.69 6.78 -21.05
C ASN A 141 -2.41 7.64 -20.97
N GLY A 142 -1.32 7.05 -20.50
CA GLY A 142 -0.01 7.70 -20.39
C GLY A 142 0.14 8.71 -19.24
N THR A 143 -0.92 8.96 -18.47
CA THR A 143 -0.89 9.86 -17.32
C THR A 143 -0.96 9.08 -16.02
N MET A 144 -0.03 9.35 -15.09
CA MET A 144 -0.05 8.79 -13.75
C MET A 144 -0.84 9.72 -12.81
N TYR A 145 -1.88 9.18 -12.19
CA TYR A 145 -2.68 9.87 -11.18
C TYR A 145 -2.24 9.38 -9.81
N ILE A 146 -1.78 10.30 -8.97
CA ILE A 146 -1.31 10.06 -7.61
C ILE A 146 -2.26 10.77 -6.66
N ASN A 147 -3.03 9.98 -5.92
CA ASN A 147 -4.02 10.49 -4.98
C ASN A 147 -3.48 10.39 -3.56
N CYS A 148 -3.12 11.50 -2.97
CA CYS A 148 -2.71 11.60 -1.58
C CYS A 148 -3.93 11.84 -0.70
N ILE A 149 -4.13 10.97 0.27
CA ILE A 149 -5.22 11.04 1.24
C ILE A 149 -4.61 11.20 2.62
N ARG A 150 -5.07 12.19 3.38
CA ARG A 150 -4.58 12.42 4.74
C ARG A 150 -5.71 12.68 5.72
N SER A 151 -5.47 12.36 6.99
CA SER A 151 -6.36 12.66 8.11
C SER A 151 -5.93 13.92 8.88
N ILE A 152 -4.77 14.48 8.55
CA ILE A 152 -4.22 15.70 9.14
C ILE A 152 -4.34 16.88 8.16
N ARG A 153 -4.21 18.10 8.66
CA ARG A 153 -4.34 19.32 7.83
C ARG A 153 -3.05 19.71 7.13
N GLU A 154 -1.92 19.39 7.71
CA GLU A 154 -0.60 19.78 7.26
C GLU A 154 -0.21 19.05 5.97
N PRO A 155 0.02 19.78 4.84
CA PRO A 155 0.35 19.18 3.53
C PRO A 155 1.85 19.04 3.31
N GLU A 156 2.67 19.03 4.34
CA GLU A 156 4.13 19.11 4.22
C GLU A 156 4.70 17.94 3.42
N LEU A 157 4.21 16.72 3.69
CA LEU A 157 4.69 15.52 3.00
C LEU A 157 4.42 15.61 1.50
N GLU A 158 3.20 15.97 1.12
CA GLU A 158 2.80 16.12 -0.28
C GLU A 158 3.57 17.26 -0.96
N MET A 159 3.78 18.37 -0.25
CA MET A 159 4.54 19.49 -0.76
C MET A 159 5.98 19.11 -1.10
N TYR A 160 6.67 18.39 -0.19
CA TYR A 160 8.03 17.90 -0.43
C TYR A 160 8.06 16.88 -1.55
N PHE A 161 7.11 15.95 -1.58
CA PHE A 161 6.98 14.95 -2.62
C PHE A 161 6.84 15.58 -4.01
N TYR A 162 5.92 16.53 -4.19
CA TYR A 162 5.75 17.20 -5.49
C TYR A 162 6.95 18.06 -5.88
N ARG A 163 7.63 18.64 -4.90
CA ARG A 163 8.89 19.37 -5.15
C ARG A 163 9.95 18.46 -5.73
N VAL A 164 10.15 17.27 -5.15
CA VAL A 164 11.10 16.27 -5.65
C VAL A 164 10.73 15.81 -7.05
N LEU A 165 9.46 15.53 -7.34
CA LEU A 165 9.03 15.15 -8.69
C LEU A 165 9.36 16.24 -9.73
N ARG A 166 9.18 17.50 -9.39
CA ARG A 166 9.54 18.62 -10.26
C ARG A 166 11.05 18.77 -10.44
N GLN A 167 11.84 18.54 -9.39
CA GLN A 167 13.31 18.55 -9.47
C GLN A 167 13.83 17.43 -10.39
N LEU A 168 13.12 16.30 -10.45
CA LEU A 168 13.38 15.21 -11.39
C LEU A 168 12.94 15.53 -12.85
N GLY A 169 12.47 16.75 -13.11
CA GLY A 169 12.04 17.17 -14.45
C GLY A 169 10.65 16.70 -14.86
N LEU A 170 9.86 16.15 -13.95
CA LEU A 170 8.51 15.70 -14.28
C LEU A 170 7.52 16.87 -14.34
N HIS A 171 6.61 16.81 -15.31
CA HIS A 171 5.50 17.75 -15.38
C HIS A 171 4.41 17.31 -14.38
N VAL A 172 4.20 18.12 -13.34
CA VAL A 172 3.26 17.82 -12.26
C VAL A 172 2.15 18.88 -12.22
N LYS A 173 0.90 18.42 -12.31
CA LYS A 173 -0.30 19.24 -12.04
C LYS A 173 -0.87 18.78 -10.69
N VAL A 174 -1.03 19.72 -9.76
CA VAL A 174 -1.59 19.47 -8.43
C VAL A 174 -3.01 20.01 -8.35
N GLU A 175 -3.92 19.18 -7.89
CA GLU A 175 -5.31 19.55 -7.59
C GLU A 175 -5.59 19.23 -6.12
N SER A 176 -6.29 20.10 -5.41
CA SER A 176 -6.63 19.93 -4.00
C SER A 176 -8.12 20.19 -3.78
N ASN A 177 -8.72 19.40 -2.89
CA ASN A 177 -10.07 19.63 -2.39
C ASN A 177 -10.10 20.56 -1.14
N GLN A 178 -8.94 21.01 -0.67
CA GLN A 178 -8.88 22.04 0.37
C GLN A 178 -9.18 23.42 -0.22
N ARG A 179 -10.11 24.09 0.43
CA ARG A 179 -10.45 25.51 0.20
C ARG A 179 -9.75 26.36 1.23
#